data_5c33bde2542dd61b2ecf76b51f482b62
#
_entry.id   5c33bde2542dd61b2ecf76b51f482b62
#
_cell.length_a   1.000
_cell.length_b   1.000
_cell.length_c   1.000
_cell.angle_alpha   90.00
_cell.angle_beta   90.00
_cell.angle_gamma   90.00
#
_symmetry.space_group_name_H-M   'P 1'
#
loop_
_entity.id
_entity.type
_entity.pdbx_description
1 polymer ?
#
loop_
_entity_poly.entity_id
_entity_poly.type
_entity_poly.pdbx_seq_one_letter_code
_entity_poly.pdbx_strand_id
1 'polypeptide(L)'
;MALDDNELLMKQLPHSVEAEQAVLGSILFDPQCVPEVIDKLRPDDFYLRQNREIYETIYSMFNYSLTIDPVTVLENMKQHGYYTDQSRSYLLQLIDITPTAANVKEYIDIIKDKTLLRRVAETAGDLAEMIHQGTDT
;
A
#
# COMPACT_ATOMS: atom_id res chain seq x y z
N MET A 1 -21.43 -9.63 17.53
CA MET A 1 -20.55 -9.66 18.71
C MET A 1 -19.61 -8.47 18.65
N ALA A 2 -19.63 -7.64 19.68
CA ALA A 2 -18.76 -6.46 19.70
C ALA A 2 -17.32 -6.88 19.97
N LEU A 3 -16.39 -6.34 19.20
CA LEU A 3 -14.96 -6.50 19.47
C LEU A 3 -14.59 -5.62 20.67
N ASP A 4 -13.65 -6.06 21.50
CA ASP A 4 -13.14 -5.21 22.56
C ASP A 4 -12.23 -4.11 21.98
N ASP A 5 -11.90 -3.10 22.80
CA ASP A 5 -11.10 -1.95 22.34
C ASP A 5 -9.72 -2.39 21.85
N ASN A 6 -9.11 -3.41 22.44
CA ASN A 6 -7.81 -3.90 22.01
C ASN A 6 -7.89 -4.58 20.66
N GLU A 7 -8.93 -5.38 20.42
CA GLU A 7 -9.11 -6.04 19.11
C GLU A 7 -9.34 -5.02 18.00
N LEU A 8 -10.11 -3.96 18.28
CA LEU A 8 -10.34 -2.88 17.33
C LEU A 8 -9.04 -2.15 17.01
N LEU A 9 -8.24 -1.83 18.02
CA LEU A 9 -6.95 -1.16 17.83
C LEU A 9 -5.98 -2.04 17.04
N MET A 10 -5.95 -3.34 17.29
CA MET A 10 -5.07 -4.26 16.58
C MET A 10 -5.49 -4.44 15.11
N LYS A 11 -6.79 -4.34 14.80
CA LYS A 11 -7.29 -4.49 13.44
C LYS A 11 -7.18 -3.21 12.61
N GLN A 12 -7.05 -2.05 13.28
CA GLN A 12 -7.03 -0.75 12.61
C GLN A 12 -5.70 -0.05 12.85
N LEU A 13 -4.62 -0.69 12.38
CA LEU A 13 -3.32 -0.03 12.39
C LEU A 13 -3.36 1.24 11.54
N PRO A 14 -2.57 2.26 11.89
CA PRO A 14 -2.54 3.51 11.15
C PRO A 14 -2.28 3.27 9.66
N HIS A 15 -3.16 3.80 8.83
CA HIS A 15 -3.04 3.76 7.38
C HIS A 15 -3.94 4.82 6.75
N SER A 16 -3.76 5.08 5.48
CA SER A 16 -4.60 5.98 4.71
C SER A 16 -5.02 5.31 3.41
N VAL A 17 -6.26 4.83 3.36
CA VAL A 17 -6.83 4.26 2.14
C VAL A 17 -6.75 5.27 0.99
N GLU A 18 -7.11 6.52 1.27
CA GLU A 18 -7.14 7.59 0.27
C GLU A 18 -5.77 7.86 -0.33
N ALA A 19 -4.73 7.92 0.52
CA ALA A 19 -3.37 8.16 0.04
C ALA A 19 -2.84 6.97 -0.78
N GLU A 20 -3.12 5.74 -0.34
CA GLU A 20 -2.71 4.55 -1.08
C GLU A 20 -3.37 4.52 -2.46
N GLN A 21 -4.68 4.77 -2.51
CA GLN A 21 -5.41 4.80 -3.77
C GLN A 21 -4.93 5.93 -4.68
N ALA A 22 -4.64 7.10 -4.10
CA ALA A 22 -4.18 8.26 -4.86
C ALA A 22 -2.79 8.03 -5.47
N VAL A 23 -1.88 7.36 -4.77
CA VAL A 23 -0.57 7.02 -5.33
C VAL A 23 -0.72 6.03 -6.48
N LEU A 24 -1.49 4.97 -6.29
CA LEU A 24 -1.71 3.98 -7.35
C LEU A 24 -2.42 4.60 -8.55
N GLY A 25 -3.44 5.41 -8.31
CA GLY A 25 -4.15 6.12 -9.36
C GLY A 25 -3.24 7.08 -10.12
N SER A 26 -2.33 7.77 -9.42
CA SER A 26 -1.35 8.66 -10.04
C SER A 26 -0.41 7.89 -10.98
N ILE A 27 0.06 6.72 -10.56
CA ILE A 27 0.90 5.85 -11.39
C ILE A 27 0.17 5.43 -12.66
N LEU A 28 -1.09 5.00 -12.53
CA LEU A 28 -1.88 4.53 -13.66
C LEU A 28 -2.28 5.68 -14.59
N PHE A 29 -2.53 6.87 -14.02
CA PHE A 29 -2.89 8.07 -14.77
C PHE A 29 -1.69 8.65 -15.52
N ASP A 30 -0.52 8.71 -14.85
CA ASP A 30 0.71 9.25 -15.41
C ASP A 30 1.91 8.39 -15.00
N PRO A 31 2.26 7.38 -15.81
CA PRO A 31 3.39 6.48 -15.47
C PRO A 31 4.73 7.17 -15.35
N GLN A 32 4.87 8.42 -15.79
CA GLN A 32 6.12 9.17 -15.64
C GLN A 32 6.45 9.44 -14.16
N CYS A 33 5.48 9.37 -13.26
CA CYS A 33 5.74 9.54 -11.83
C CYS A 33 6.24 8.26 -11.15
N VAL A 34 6.29 7.11 -11.85
CA VAL A 34 6.69 5.84 -11.25
C VAL A 34 8.07 5.89 -10.61
N PRO A 35 9.12 6.42 -11.26
CA PRO A 35 10.46 6.45 -10.63
C PRO A 35 10.47 7.16 -9.29
N GLU A 36 9.74 8.25 -9.14
CA GLU A 36 9.65 8.98 -7.87
C GLU A 36 9.00 8.14 -6.78
N VAL A 37 7.92 7.44 -7.13
CA VAL A 37 7.21 6.58 -6.18
C VAL A 37 8.09 5.39 -5.77
N ILE A 38 8.69 4.72 -6.74
CA ILE A 38 9.56 3.54 -6.50
C ILE A 38 10.74 3.90 -5.59
N ASP A 39 11.30 5.11 -5.77
CA ASP A 39 12.41 5.58 -4.95
C ASP A 39 12.01 5.70 -3.47
N LYS A 40 10.76 6.03 -3.19
CA LYS A 40 10.32 6.38 -1.86
C LYS A 40 9.51 5.31 -1.13
N LEU A 41 8.79 4.48 -1.87
CA LEU A 41 7.87 3.49 -1.28
C LEU A 41 8.25 2.07 -1.67
N ARG A 42 8.11 1.18 -0.69
CA ARG A 42 8.21 -0.27 -0.89
C ARG A 42 6.81 -0.89 -0.84
N PRO A 43 6.60 -2.09 -1.38
CA PRO A 43 5.29 -2.74 -1.29
C PRO A 43 4.72 -2.82 0.12
N ASP A 44 5.56 -3.05 1.12
CA ASP A 44 5.15 -3.15 2.52
C ASP A 44 4.63 -1.83 3.11
N ASP A 45 4.87 -0.71 2.45
CA ASP A 45 4.29 0.57 2.86
C ASP A 45 2.79 0.63 2.64
N PHE A 46 2.25 -0.22 1.77
CA PHE A 46 0.82 -0.29 1.49
C PHE A 46 0.16 -1.25 2.47
N TYR A 47 -0.77 -0.73 3.27
CA TYR A 47 -1.43 -1.50 4.32
C TYR A 47 -2.50 -2.43 3.76
N LEU A 48 -3.34 -1.94 2.83
CA LEU A 48 -4.40 -2.75 2.24
C LEU A 48 -3.79 -3.77 1.29
N ARG A 49 -4.17 -5.03 1.47
CA ARG A 49 -3.62 -6.14 0.70
C ARG A 49 -3.74 -5.93 -0.80
N GLN A 50 -4.92 -5.54 -1.28
CA GLN A 50 -5.11 -5.35 -2.72
C GLN A 50 -4.24 -4.24 -3.28
N ASN A 51 -4.03 -3.16 -2.52
CA ASN A 51 -3.15 -2.06 -2.93
C ASN A 51 -1.69 -2.52 -2.95
N ARG A 52 -1.28 -3.28 -1.92
CA ARG A 52 0.08 -3.82 -1.84
C ARG A 52 0.37 -4.76 -3.02
N GLU A 53 -0.57 -5.62 -3.38
CA GLU A 53 -0.40 -6.55 -4.50
C GLU A 53 -0.27 -5.81 -5.84
N ILE A 54 -1.07 -4.76 -6.05
CA ILE A 54 -0.97 -3.92 -7.24
C ILE A 54 0.40 -3.22 -7.28
N TYR A 55 0.80 -2.63 -6.17
CA TYR A 55 2.08 -1.93 -6.12
C TYR A 55 3.26 -2.87 -6.28
N GLU A 56 3.20 -4.06 -5.69
CA GLU A 56 4.23 -5.08 -5.86
C GLU A 56 4.38 -5.46 -7.33
N THR A 57 3.27 -5.59 -8.05
CA THR A 57 3.28 -5.85 -9.49
C THR A 57 3.97 -4.72 -10.24
N ILE A 58 3.61 -3.47 -9.95
CA ILE A 58 4.21 -2.28 -10.58
C ILE A 58 5.70 -2.20 -10.25
N TYR A 59 6.06 -2.45 -9.00
CA TYR A 59 7.44 -2.43 -8.53
C TYR A 59 8.30 -3.43 -9.30
N SER A 60 7.80 -4.66 -9.47
CA SER A 60 8.46 -5.70 -10.25
C SER A 60 8.59 -5.30 -11.72
N MET A 61 7.52 -4.76 -12.31
CA MET A 61 7.54 -4.31 -13.71
C MET A 61 8.58 -3.21 -13.91
N PHE A 62 8.68 -2.27 -13.00
CA PHE A 62 9.68 -1.20 -13.06
C PHE A 62 11.09 -1.77 -13.01
N ASN A 63 11.34 -2.72 -12.12
CA ASN A 63 12.66 -3.33 -11.98
C ASN A 63 13.10 -4.12 -13.22
N TYR A 64 12.14 -4.64 -13.98
CA TYR A 64 12.41 -5.33 -15.25
C TYR A 64 12.26 -4.43 -16.47
N SER A 65 12.12 -3.13 -16.26
CA SER A 65 12.01 -2.13 -17.33
C SER A 65 10.83 -2.38 -18.28
N LEU A 66 9.74 -2.91 -17.74
CA LEU A 66 8.53 -3.15 -18.51
C LEU A 66 7.70 -1.87 -18.62
N THR A 67 6.95 -1.74 -19.72
CA THR A 67 6.00 -0.64 -19.88
C THR A 67 4.87 -0.77 -18.88
N ILE A 68 4.57 0.31 -18.16
CA ILE A 68 3.55 0.34 -17.12
C ILE A 68 2.35 1.14 -17.61
N ASP A 69 1.23 0.45 -17.79
CA ASP A 69 -0.08 1.02 -18.08
C ASP A 69 -1.15 0.08 -17.48
N PRO A 70 -2.43 0.48 -17.47
CA PRO A 70 -3.46 -0.37 -16.85
C PRO A 70 -3.55 -1.78 -17.46
N VAL A 71 -3.36 -1.92 -18.77
CA VAL A 71 -3.45 -3.22 -19.43
C VAL A 71 -2.28 -4.11 -19.03
N THR A 72 -1.05 -3.60 -19.09
CA THR A 72 0.13 -4.38 -18.74
C THR A 72 0.17 -4.72 -17.25
N VAL A 73 -0.31 -3.83 -16.39
CA VAL A 73 -0.43 -4.11 -14.95
C VAL A 73 -1.38 -5.28 -14.72
N LEU A 74 -2.55 -5.28 -15.36
CA LEU A 74 -3.50 -6.40 -15.22
C LEU A 74 -2.89 -7.72 -15.68
N GLU A 75 -2.17 -7.72 -16.81
CA GLU A 75 -1.52 -8.94 -17.32
C GLU A 75 -0.45 -9.44 -16.34
N ASN A 76 0.34 -8.53 -15.78
CA ASN A 76 1.38 -8.91 -14.82
C ASN A 76 0.77 -9.36 -13.48
N MET A 77 -0.38 -8.80 -13.07
CA MET A 77 -1.10 -9.30 -11.91
C MET A 77 -1.51 -10.76 -12.09
N LYS A 78 -1.92 -11.15 -13.29
CA LYS A 78 -2.23 -12.56 -13.60
C LYS A 78 -1.01 -13.45 -13.40
N GLN A 79 0.15 -13.02 -13.86
CA GLN A 79 1.39 -13.77 -13.72
C GLN A 79 1.80 -13.93 -12.25
N HIS A 80 1.52 -12.93 -11.42
CA HIS A 80 1.83 -12.97 -9.99
C HIS A 80 0.76 -13.70 -9.16
N GLY A 81 -0.35 -14.10 -9.78
CA GLY A 81 -1.44 -14.75 -9.07
C GLY A 81 -2.32 -13.78 -8.28
N TYR A 82 -2.29 -12.50 -8.58
CA TYR A 82 -3.05 -11.47 -7.87
C TYR A 82 -4.34 -11.05 -8.57
N TYR A 83 -4.56 -11.51 -9.78
CA TYR A 83 -5.73 -11.12 -10.57
C TYR A 83 -7.00 -11.74 -10.00
N THR A 84 -8.05 -10.94 -9.86
CA THR A 84 -9.39 -11.37 -9.51
C THR A 84 -10.40 -10.76 -10.49
N ASP A 85 -11.66 -11.16 -10.39
CA ASP A 85 -12.72 -10.61 -11.24
C ASP A 85 -12.94 -9.11 -11.01
N GLN A 86 -12.53 -8.58 -9.84
CA GLN A 86 -12.65 -7.17 -9.51
C GLN A 86 -11.42 -6.34 -9.89
N SER A 87 -10.32 -6.96 -10.31
CA SER A 87 -9.07 -6.24 -10.55
C SER A 87 -9.21 -5.14 -11.59
N ARG A 88 -9.85 -5.45 -12.72
CA ARG A 88 -10.04 -4.45 -13.78
C ARG A 88 -10.84 -3.25 -13.30
N SER A 89 -11.99 -3.51 -12.66
CA SER A 89 -12.85 -2.43 -12.18
C SER A 89 -12.17 -1.60 -11.10
N TYR A 90 -11.37 -2.23 -10.24
CA TYR A 90 -10.64 -1.52 -9.21
C TYR A 90 -9.57 -0.59 -9.80
N LEU A 91 -8.81 -1.06 -10.79
CA LEU A 91 -7.82 -0.19 -11.47
C LEU A 91 -8.50 1.00 -12.16
N LEU A 92 -9.64 0.78 -12.82
CA LEU A 92 -10.39 1.86 -13.44
C LEU A 92 -10.90 2.86 -12.40
N GLN A 93 -11.37 2.36 -11.25
CA GLN A 93 -11.78 3.22 -10.14
C GLN A 93 -10.62 4.07 -9.63
N LEU A 94 -9.44 3.50 -9.49
CA LEU A 94 -8.26 4.25 -9.04
C LEU A 94 -7.93 5.41 -9.98
N ILE A 95 -8.05 5.18 -11.28
CA ILE A 95 -7.82 6.22 -12.29
C ILE A 95 -8.90 7.30 -12.19
N ASP A 96 -10.16 6.89 -12.07
CA ASP A 96 -11.30 7.82 -12.04
C ASP A 96 -11.28 8.77 -10.84
N ILE A 97 -10.84 8.28 -9.68
CA ILE A 97 -10.78 9.11 -8.47
C ILE A 97 -9.54 10.00 -8.40
N THR A 98 -8.62 9.87 -9.36
CA THR A 98 -7.35 10.59 -9.38
C THR A 98 -7.40 11.64 -10.48
N PRO A 99 -7.71 12.92 -10.15
CA PRO A 99 -7.84 13.97 -11.18
C PRO A 99 -6.49 14.39 -11.76
N THR A 100 -5.39 14.17 -11.04
CA THR A 100 -4.04 14.58 -11.47
C THR A 100 -2.99 13.80 -10.68
N ALA A 101 -1.82 13.61 -11.27
CA ALA A 101 -0.65 13.03 -10.59
C ALA A 101 0.23 14.11 -9.95
N ALA A 102 -0.15 15.40 -10.02
CA ALA A 102 0.68 16.50 -9.54
C ALA A 102 0.94 16.45 -8.03
N ASN A 103 0.04 15.85 -7.25
CA ASN A 103 0.14 15.80 -5.80
C ASN A 103 0.71 14.47 -5.27
N VAL A 104 1.31 13.66 -6.13
CA VAL A 104 1.77 12.32 -5.74
C VAL A 104 2.75 12.36 -4.56
N LYS A 105 3.61 13.37 -4.51
CA LYS A 105 4.58 13.52 -3.42
C LYS A 105 3.90 13.66 -2.05
N GLU A 106 2.82 14.41 -1.99
CA GLU A 106 2.07 14.59 -0.74
C GLU A 106 1.46 13.27 -0.26
N TYR A 107 0.93 12.49 -1.18
CA TYR A 107 0.36 11.18 -0.85
C TYR A 107 1.43 10.18 -0.42
N ILE A 108 2.60 10.21 -1.06
CA ILE A 108 3.76 9.41 -0.65
C ILE A 108 4.13 9.73 0.80
N ASP A 109 4.19 11.02 1.15
CA ASP A 109 4.54 11.44 2.51
C ASP A 109 3.53 10.94 3.54
N ILE A 110 2.24 10.98 3.22
CA ILE A 110 1.19 10.45 4.10
C ILE A 110 1.41 8.95 4.33
N ILE A 111 1.66 8.19 3.27
CA ILE A 111 1.90 6.74 3.38
C ILE A 111 3.12 6.46 4.26
N LYS A 112 4.21 7.19 4.07
CA LYS A 112 5.42 7.02 4.87
C LYS A 112 5.18 7.33 6.34
N ASP A 113 4.42 8.36 6.64
CA ASP A 113 4.05 8.70 8.01
C ASP A 113 3.24 7.56 8.64
N LYS A 114 2.29 6.98 7.91
CA LYS A 114 1.49 5.86 8.41
C LYS A 114 2.34 4.61 8.61
N THR A 115 3.27 4.33 7.72
CA THR A 115 4.22 3.22 7.87
C THR A 115 5.03 3.39 9.15
N LEU A 116 5.53 4.59 9.41
CA LEU A 116 6.29 4.87 10.62
C LEU A 116 5.44 4.62 11.88
N LEU A 117 4.20 5.10 11.88
CA LEU A 117 3.29 4.89 13.01
C LEU A 117 3.01 3.39 13.24
N ARG A 118 2.85 2.61 12.17
CA ARG A 118 2.68 1.15 12.31
C ARG A 118 3.90 0.49 12.93
N ARG A 119 5.10 0.91 12.52
CA ARG A 119 6.34 0.38 13.10
C ARG A 119 6.47 0.72 14.57
N VAL A 120 6.07 1.93 14.97
CA VAL A 120 6.04 2.34 16.36
C VAL A 120 5.07 1.46 17.15
N ALA A 121 3.88 1.22 16.61
CA ALA A 121 2.87 0.37 17.25
C ALA A 121 3.37 -1.07 17.43
N GLU A 122 4.01 -1.63 16.41
CA GLU A 122 4.60 -2.98 16.47
C GLU A 122 5.72 -3.05 17.50
N THR A 123 6.61 -2.07 17.53
CA THR A 123 7.71 -2.02 18.50
C THR A 123 7.17 -1.89 19.92
N ALA A 124 6.15 -1.06 20.13
CA ALA A 124 5.52 -0.91 21.45
C ALA A 124 4.89 -2.24 21.91
N GLY A 125 4.24 -2.96 21.00
CA GLY A 125 3.68 -4.28 21.27
C GLY A 125 4.76 -5.29 21.65
N ASP A 126 5.85 -5.32 20.92
CA ASP A 126 6.99 -6.20 21.19
C ASP A 126 7.62 -5.89 22.53
N LEU A 127 7.82 -4.61 22.86
CA LEU A 127 8.36 -4.20 24.15
C LEU A 127 7.44 -4.60 25.30
N ALA A 128 6.13 -4.40 25.15
CA ALA A 128 5.16 -4.80 26.16
C ALA A 128 5.18 -6.31 26.39
N GLU A 129 5.31 -7.11 25.32
CA GLU A 129 5.41 -8.55 25.42
C GLU A 129 6.70 -8.98 26.13
N MET A 130 7.82 -8.37 25.79
CA MET A 130 9.10 -8.64 26.45
C MET A 130 9.04 -8.34 27.96
N ILE A 131 8.41 -7.22 28.35
CA ILE A 131 8.23 -6.87 29.76
C ILE A 131 7.36 -7.91 30.45
N HIS A 132 6.27 -8.33 29.80
CA HIS A 132 5.36 -9.34 30.36
C HIS A 132 6.08 -10.67 30.56
N GLN A 133 6.86 -11.12 29.58
CA GLN A 133 7.66 -12.36 29.69
C GLN A 133 8.71 -12.26 30.80
N GLY A 134 9.32 -11.08 30.96
CA GLY A 134 10.31 -10.85 32.03
C GLY A 134 9.71 -10.89 33.43
N THR A 135 8.43 -10.56 33.60
CA THR A 135 7.77 -10.61 34.91
C THR A 135 7.29 -12.01 35.28
N ASP A 136 7.23 -12.93 34.34
CA ASP A 136 6.79 -14.31 34.58
C ASP A 136 7.93 -15.20 35.12
N THR A 137 9.12 -14.68 35.23
CA THR A 137 10.25 -15.38 35.84
C THR A 137 10.42 -14.96 37.31
#